data_b985a90d5b62c69c76c8f49540ca9ef9
#
_entry.id   b985a90d5b62c69c76c8f49540ca9ef9
#
_cell.length_a   1.000
_cell.length_b   1.000
_cell.length_c   1.000
_cell.angle_alpha   90.00
_cell.angle_beta   90.00
_cell.angle_gamma   90.00
#
_symmetry.space_group_name_H-M   'P 1'
#
loop_
_entity.id
_entity.type
_entity.pdbx_description
1 polymer ?
#
loop_
_entity_poly.entity_id
_entity_poly.type
_entity_poly.pdbx_seq_one_letter_code
_entity_poly.pdbx_strand_id
1 'polypeptide(L)'
;MTQTNTTGKNKKAMRVAIVSNGKKQSRRVASKLFAIFKEDKDFYLTKKDPDVVISIGGDGMLLSAFHMYERNLDTVRFVGVHTGHLGFYTDYRDFEIDKLVDNLRSDKGDKASYPILKVKITLDDGKVINLRALNESSIKRIEKTMVADVRVSDVILERFRGDGLSVSTPTGSTAYNKSLGGALLYPTIEAMQLAEISSLNNRVYRTLGSSIVVPKKDKIEIKPTRQGIYTISVDNKTMHYKNLSKVEYRIDSKKISFVATPSHT
;
A
#
# COMPACT_ATOMS: atom_id res chain seq x y z
N MET A 1 -54.25 -19.86 7.69
CA MET A 1 -53.60 -18.64 8.17
C MET A 1 -52.22 -19.02 8.72
N THR A 2 -51.21 -18.94 7.89
CA THR A 2 -49.82 -19.27 8.28
C THR A 2 -49.07 -17.96 8.34
N GLN A 3 -48.78 -17.51 9.56
CA GLN A 3 -47.95 -16.32 9.80
C GLN A 3 -46.49 -16.70 9.52
N THR A 4 -45.92 -16.13 8.48
CA THR A 4 -44.49 -16.15 8.22
C THR A 4 -43.82 -15.15 9.15
N ASN A 5 -43.20 -15.67 10.21
CA ASN A 5 -42.30 -14.93 11.09
C ASN A 5 -41.03 -14.62 10.30
N THR A 6 -40.91 -13.41 9.76
CA THR A 6 -39.65 -12.82 9.29
C THR A 6 -38.89 -12.35 10.50
N THR A 7 -38.00 -13.21 11.02
CA THR A 7 -36.99 -12.82 12.00
C THR A 7 -36.02 -11.84 11.36
N GLY A 8 -36.25 -10.54 11.57
CA GLY A 8 -35.28 -9.49 11.24
C GLY A 8 -33.99 -9.75 12.02
N LYS A 9 -32.94 -10.25 11.36
CA LYS A 9 -31.61 -10.26 11.92
C LYS A 9 -31.25 -8.81 12.24
N ASN A 10 -31.08 -8.46 13.52
CA ASN A 10 -30.54 -7.18 13.96
C ASN A 10 -29.18 -6.98 13.25
N LYS A 11 -29.14 -6.16 12.20
CA LYS A 11 -27.92 -5.81 11.48
C LYS A 11 -27.06 -5.05 12.48
N LYS A 12 -25.89 -5.62 12.81
CA LYS A 12 -24.91 -4.95 13.69
C LYS A 12 -24.43 -3.66 13.02
N ALA A 13 -24.39 -2.55 13.78
CA ALA A 13 -23.89 -1.28 13.26
C ALA A 13 -22.47 -1.43 12.69
N MET A 14 -22.23 -0.88 11.51
CA MET A 14 -20.92 -0.88 10.86
C MET A 14 -19.96 0.03 11.60
N ARG A 15 -18.81 -0.50 12.01
CA ARG A 15 -17.75 0.27 12.69
C ARG A 15 -16.92 1.02 11.65
N VAL A 16 -16.93 2.35 11.73
CA VAL A 16 -16.30 3.24 10.75
C VAL A 16 -15.21 4.09 11.41
N ALA A 17 -14.03 4.12 10.79
CA ALA A 17 -12.99 5.09 11.09
C ALA A 17 -12.87 6.11 9.95
N ILE A 18 -12.61 7.36 10.31
CA ILE A 18 -12.36 8.45 9.36
C ILE A 18 -10.92 8.96 9.57
N VAL A 19 -10.14 8.96 8.49
CA VAL A 19 -8.76 9.47 8.45
C VAL A 19 -8.67 10.57 7.41
N SER A 20 -8.12 11.74 7.77
CA SER A 20 -8.03 12.88 6.86
C SER A 20 -6.68 13.60 6.98
N ASN A 21 -6.25 14.28 5.91
CA ASN A 21 -4.99 15.01 5.85
C ASN A 21 -5.00 16.39 6.57
N GLY A 22 -6.11 16.74 7.23
CA GLY A 22 -6.24 18.00 7.98
C GLY A 22 -6.35 19.29 7.13
N LYS A 23 -6.31 19.24 5.80
CA LYS A 23 -6.55 20.40 4.93
C LYS A 23 -8.00 20.87 5.06
N LYS A 24 -8.27 22.18 4.82
CA LYS A 24 -9.59 22.79 5.01
C LYS A 24 -10.73 22.00 4.36
N GLN A 25 -10.55 21.58 3.11
CA GLN A 25 -11.57 20.82 2.37
C GLN A 25 -11.78 19.42 2.95
N SER A 26 -10.69 18.69 3.25
CA SER A 26 -10.77 17.37 3.87
C SER A 26 -11.41 17.41 5.25
N ARG A 27 -11.13 18.46 6.06
CA ARG A 27 -11.81 18.68 7.34
C ARG A 27 -13.32 18.90 7.18
N ARG A 28 -13.73 19.69 6.16
CA ARG A 28 -15.16 19.92 5.87
C ARG A 28 -15.87 18.61 5.56
N VAL A 29 -15.27 17.76 4.69
CA VAL A 29 -15.82 16.44 4.33
C VAL A 29 -15.87 15.54 5.56
N ALA A 30 -14.78 15.47 6.34
CA ALA A 30 -14.75 14.68 7.57
C ALA A 30 -15.84 15.11 8.55
N SER A 31 -16.03 16.42 8.78
CA SER A 31 -17.07 16.94 9.66
C SER A 31 -18.48 16.58 9.19
N LYS A 32 -18.75 16.62 7.87
CA LYS A 32 -20.03 16.19 7.29
C LYS A 32 -20.27 14.70 7.59
N LEU A 33 -19.29 13.83 7.33
CA LEU A 33 -19.39 12.40 7.62
C LEU A 33 -19.55 12.10 9.11
N PHE A 34 -18.81 12.80 9.99
CA PHE A 34 -18.98 12.66 11.43
C PHE A 34 -20.38 13.00 11.89
N ALA A 35 -20.98 14.08 11.37
CA ALA A 35 -22.34 14.48 11.72
C ALA A 35 -23.35 13.40 11.27
N ILE A 36 -23.24 12.92 10.03
CA ILE A 36 -24.12 11.87 9.49
C ILE A 36 -24.04 10.59 10.34
N PHE A 37 -22.80 10.08 10.55
CA PHE A 37 -22.62 8.79 11.23
C PHE A 37 -22.92 8.86 12.73
N LYS A 38 -22.89 10.04 13.37
CA LYS A 38 -23.27 10.21 14.77
C LYS A 38 -24.77 10.04 15.00
N GLU A 39 -25.58 10.44 14.01
CA GLU A 39 -27.04 10.40 14.09
C GLU A 39 -27.63 9.10 13.54
N ASP A 40 -26.86 8.37 12.72
CA ASP A 40 -27.31 7.16 12.04
C ASP A 40 -26.94 5.90 12.83
N LYS A 41 -27.98 5.19 13.32
CA LYS A 41 -27.83 3.95 14.09
C LYS A 41 -27.20 2.77 13.36
N ASP A 42 -27.12 2.83 12.02
CA ASP A 42 -26.47 1.80 11.21
C ASP A 42 -24.95 1.90 11.25
N PHE A 43 -24.41 2.97 11.83
CA PHE A 43 -22.96 3.22 11.92
C PHE A 43 -22.50 3.45 13.36
N TYR A 44 -21.26 3.05 13.63
CA TYR A 44 -20.57 3.30 14.90
C TYR A 44 -19.17 3.84 14.63
N LEU A 45 -18.94 5.10 15.01
CA LEU A 45 -17.64 5.75 14.83
C LEU A 45 -16.61 5.21 15.84
N THR A 46 -15.52 4.67 15.35
CA THR A 46 -14.43 4.14 16.18
C THR A 46 -13.09 4.20 15.46
N LYS A 47 -12.02 4.38 16.24
CA LYS A 47 -10.64 4.22 15.75
C LYS A 47 -10.10 2.80 16.00
N LYS A 48 -10.76 2.04 16.88
CA LYS A 48 -10.33 0.70 17.24
C LYS A 48 -11.13 -0.34 16.47
N ASP A 49 -10.41 -1.22 15.77
CA ASP A 49 -10.95 -2.35 15.00
C ASP A 49 -12.15 -1.98 14.11
N PRO A 50 -12.02 -0.99 13.20
CA PRO A 50 -13.10 -0.62 12.30
C PRO A 50 -13.35 -1.71 11.27
N ASP A 51 -14.60 -1.79 10.78
CA ASP A 51 -14.97 -2.63 9.62
C ASP A 51 -14.62 -1.90 8.30
N VAL A 52 -14.75 -0.57 8.30
CA VAL A 52 -14.42 0.30 7.17
C VAL A 52 -13.61 1.51 7.61
N VAL A 53 -12.55 1.81 6.87
CA VAL A 53 -11.73 3.04 7.01
C VAL A 53 -11.99 3.95 5.83
N ILE A 54 -12.52 5.14 6.09
CA ILE A 54 -12.72 6.20 5.09
C ILE A 54 -11.50 7.11 5.10
N SER A 55 -10.75 7.10 4.00
CA SER A 55 -9.59 7.98 3.80
C SER A 55 -9.99 9.22 3.02
N ILE A 56 -9.81 10.41 3.60
CA ILE A 56 -10.19 11.69 2.99
C ILE A 56 -8.96 12.51 2.63
N GLY A 57 -8.68 12.61 1.34
CA GLY A 57 -7.50 13.29 0.81
C GLY A 57 -7.16 12.81 -0.59
N GLY A 58 -5.88 12.63 -0.90
CA GLY A 58 -5.38 11.95 -2.09
C GLY A 58 -4.76 10.60 -1.70
N ASP A 59 -4.10 9.94 -2.66
CA ASP A 59 -3.47 8.62 -2.46
C ASP A 59 -2.51 8.58 -1.27
N GLY A 60 -1.74 9.63 -1.02
CA GLY A 60 -0.86 9.71 0.15
C GLY A 60 -1.61 9.61 1.49
N MET A 61 -2.90 10.02 1.55
CA MET A 61 -3.70 9.86 2.75
C MET A 61 -4.15 8.40 2.90
N LEU A 62 -4.46 7.74 1.80
CA LEU A 62 -4.77 6.32 1.82
C LEU A 62 -3.57 5.48 2.26
N LEU A 63 -2.35 5.78 1.78
CA LEU A 63 -1.12 5.15 2.27
C LEU A 63 -0.98 5.31 3.78
N SER A 64 -1.26 6.51 4.31
CA SER A 64 -1.24 6.76 5.76
C SER A 64 -2.31 5.94 6.50
N ALA A 65 -3.53 5.88 5.96
CA ALA A 65 -4.61 5.08 6.52
C ALA A 65 -4.27 3.57 6.50
N PHE A 66 -3.71 3.06 5.40
CA PHE A 66 -3.21 1.69 5.29
C PHE A 66 -2.22 1.36 6.41
N HIS A 67 -1.18 2.17 6.59
CA HIS A 67 -0.19 1.96 7.64
C HIS A 67 -0.75 2.08 9.07
N MET A 68 -1.80 2.85 9.26
CA MET A 68 -2.47 3.00 10.53
C MET A 68 -3.24 1.73 10.92
N TYR A 69 -3.78 1.02 9.92
CA TYR A 69 -4.63 -0.16 10.10
C TYR A 69 -4.03 -1.45 9.53
N GLU A 70 -2.73 -1.50 9.22
CA GLU A 70 -2.07 -2.67 8.62
C GLU A 70 -2.12 -3.94 9.49
N ARG A 71 -2.44 -3.81 10.78
CA ARG A 71 -2.66 -4.97 11.67
C ARG A 71 -4.03 -5.60 11.51
N ASN A 72 -4.99 -4.86 10.96
CA ASN A 72 -6.39 -5.24 10.82
C ASN A 72 -6.78 -5.66 9.40
N LEU A 73 -5.82 -5.89 8.49
CA LEU A 73 -6.07 -6.15 7.05
C LEU A 73 -6.98 -7.36 6.78
N ASP A 74 -7.10 -8.29 7.71
CA ASP A 74 -7.98 -9.45 7.56
C ASP A 74 -9.46 -9.08 7.65
N THR A 75 -9.79 -7.98 8.33
CA THR A 75 -11.18 -7.58 8.65
C THR A 75 -11.56 -6.20 8.12
N VAL A 76 -10.60 -5.29 7.95
CA VAL A 76 -10.85 -3.92 7.54
C VAL A 76 -10.93 -3.80 6.01
N ARG A 77 -11.86 -2.96 5.55
CA ARG A 77 -11.93 -2.52 4.16
C ARG A 77 -11.71 -1.00 4.10
N PHE A 78 -11.14 -0.54 3.01
CA PHE A 78 -10.85 0.86 2.78
C PHE A 78 -11.78 1.46 1.74
N VAL A 79 -12.01 2.75 1.82
CA VAL A 79 -12.66 3.56 0.78
C VAL A 79 -12.03 4.94 0.76
N GLY A 80 -11.77 5.46 -0.43
CA GLY A 80 -11.11 6.74 -0.63
C GLY A 80 -12.08 7.84 -1.07
N VAL A 81 -11.99 9.01 -0.42
CA VAL A 81 -12.68 10.24 -0.84
C VAL A 81 -11.63 11.27 -1.21
N HIS A 82 -11.56 11.67 -2.48
CA HIS A 82 -10.58 12.67 -2.89
C HIS A 82 -11.13 14.10 -2.72
N THR A 83 -10.25 14.97 -2.25
CA THR A 83 -10.54 16.40 -2.04
C THR A 83 -9.63 17.29 -2.89
N GLY A 84 -9.13 16.77 -3.99
CA GLY A 84 -8.24 17.43 -4.95
C GLY A 84 -8.25 16.68 -6.28
N HIS A 85 -7.08 16.42 -6.87
CA HIS A 85 -6.99 15.63 -8.08
C HIS A 85 -7.35 14.17 -7.83
N LEU A 86 -7.97 13.53 -8.83
CA LEU A 86 -8.32 12.13 -8.81
C LEU A 86 -7.05 11.28 -8.60
N GLY A 87 -7.07 10.42 -7.60
CA GLY A 87 -6.02 9.44 -7.32
C GLY A 87 -6.38 8.04 -7.83
N PHE A 88 -5.44 7.12 -7.68
CA PHE A 88 -5.63 5.72 -8.06
C PHE A 88 -6.54 4.97 -7.08
N TYR A 89 -6.50 5.37 -5.79
CA TYR A 89 -7.20 4.67 -4.70
C TYR A 89 -8.45 5.40 -4.21
N THR A 90 -8.95 6.39 -4.94
CA THR A 90 -10.08 7.21 -4.48
C THR A 90 -11.30 6.97 -5.33
N ASP A 91 -12.40 6.56 -4.69
CA ASP A 91 -13.63 6.13 -5.32
C ASP A 91 -14.67 7.23 -5.42
N TYR A 92 -14.64 8.17 -4.47
CA TYR A 92 -15.64 9.22 -4.33
C TYR A 92 -15.01 10.59 -4.35
N ARG A 93 -15.74 11.55 -4.92
CA ARG A 93 -15.43 12.96 -4.83
C ARG A 93 -16.01 13.56 -3.54
N ASP A 94 -15.46 14.68 -3.13
CA ASP A 94 -15.87 15.41 -1.92
C ASP A 94 -17.35 15.86 -1.92
N PHE A 95 -18.00 15.92 -3.08
CA PHE A 95 -19.44 16.22 -3.23
C PHE A 95 -20.31 14.95 -3.34
N GLU A 96 -19.72 13.74 -3.41
CA GLU A 96 -20.43 12.46 -3.51
C GLU A 96 -20.62 11.76 -2.14
N ILE A 97 -20.57 12.54 -1.04
CA ILE A 97 -20.62 11.99 0.33
C ILE A 97 -21.93 11.25 0.61
N ASP A 98 -23.05 11.76 0.11
CA ASP A 98 -24.35 11.13 0.33
C ASP A 98 -24.40 9.77 -0.40
N LYS A 99 -23.87 9.69 -1.61
CA LYS A 99 -23.71 8.43 -2.37
C LYS A 99 -22.81 7.42 -1.64
N LEU A 100 -21.68 7.88 -1.05
CA LEU A 100 -20.83 7.03 -0.23
C LEU A 100 -21.59 6.44 0.95
N VAL A 101 -22.34 7.27 1.69
CA VAL A 101 -23.13 6.82 2.85
C VAL A 101 -24.18 5.80 2.45
N ASP A 102 -24.92 6.03 1.36
CA ASP A 102 -25.93 5.11 0.86
C ASP A 102 -25.32 3.78 0.42
N ASN A 103 -24.16 3.81 -0.23
CA ASN A 103 -23.43 2.59 -0.59
C ASN A 103 -22.96 1.81 0.64
N LEU A 104 -22.51 2.48 1.69
CA LEU A 104 -22.14 1.82 2.94
C LEU A 104 -23.36 1.25 3.69
N ARG A 105 -24.54 1.89 3.63
CA ARG A 105 -25.80 1.35 4.19
C ARG A 105 -26.24 0.06 3.50
N SER A 106 -26.08 0.01 2.19
CA SER A 106 -26.43 -1.14 1.36
C SER A 106 -25.33 -2.18 1.23
N ASP A 107 -24.15 -1.93 1.84
CA ASP A 107 -22.97 -2.78 1.72
C ASP A 107 -23.23 -4.19 2.26
N LYS A 108 -22.92 -5.19 1.43
CA LYS A 108 -23.05 -6.63 1.75
C LYS A 108 -21.74 -7.27 2.20
N GLY A 109 -20.67 -6.51 2.30
CA GLY A 109 -19.32 -6.99 2.66
C GLY A 109 -18.48 -7.38 1.45
N ASP A 110 -18.94 -7.11 0.23
CA ASP A 110 -18.17 -7.34 -0.98
C ASP A 110 -16.90 -6.48 -0.99
N LYS A 111 -15.83 -7.03 -1.56
CA LYS A 111 -14.53 -6.38 -1.53
C LYS A 111 -13.70 -6.65 -2.78
N ALA A 112 -12.99 -5.63 -3.25
CA ALA A 112 -11.87 -5.77 -4.16
C ALA A 112 -10.57 -5.86 -3.34
N SER A 113 -9.71 -6.82 -3.64
CA SER A 113 -8.50 -7.05 -2.84
C SER A 113 -7.25 -7.09 -3.70
N TYR A 114 -6.23 -6.38 -3.27
CA TYR A 114 -4.97 -6.22 -4.00
C TYR A 114 -3.78 -6.70 -3.18
N PRO A 115 -2.76 -7.29 -3.83
CA PRO A 115 -1.55 -7.73 -3.16
C PRO A 115 -0.77 -6.55 -2.58
N ILE A 116 -0.13 -6.78 -1.44
CA ILE A 116 0.78 -5.86 -0.79
C ILE A 116 2.17 -6.49 -0.66
N LEU A 117 3.17 -5.65 -0.45
CA LEU A 117 4.55 -6.08 -0.30
C LEU A 117 4.89 -6.29 1.18
N LYS A 118 5.50 -7.41 1.51
CA LYS A 118 6.19 -7.63 2.76
C LYS A 118 7.66 -7.26 2.60
N VAL A 119 8.15 -6.37 3.45
CA VAL A 119 9.53 -5.88 3.47
C VAL A 119 10.18 -6.34 4.77
N LYS A 120 11.25 -7.13 4.67
CA LYS A 120 12.02 -7.59 5.80
C LYS A 120 13.43 -7.00 5.73
N ILE A 121 13.75 -6.12 6.66
CA ILE A 121 15.05 -5.49 6.80
C ILE A 121 15.84 -6.24 7.87
N THR A 122 17.04 -6.69 7.54
CA THR A 122 17.95 -7.33 8.50
C THR A 122 19.19 -6.45 8.68
N LEU A 123 19.53 -6.14 9.91
CA LEU A 123 20.73 -5.39 10.28
C LEU A 123 21.89 -6.34 10.57
N ASP A 124 23.13 -5.83 10.61
CA ASP A 124 24.34 -6.62 10.84
C ASP A 124 24.38 -7.26 12.23
N ASP A 125 23.70 -6.67 13.22
CA ASP A 125 23.52 -7.21 14.57
C ASP A 125 22.46 -8.33 14.66
N GLY A 126 21.87 -8.70 13.52
CA GLY A 126 20.81 -9.71 13.44
C GLY A 126 19.41 -9.18 13.73
N LYS A 127 19.25 -7.92 14.09
CA LYS A 127 17.92 -7.31 14.29
C LYS A 127 17.11 -7.33 13.01
N VAL A 128 15.86 -7.77 13.12
CA VAL A 128 14.91 -7.88 12.00
C VAL A 128 13.77 -6.90 12.19
N ILE A 129 13.47 -6.14 11.13
CA ILE A 129 12.34 -5.19 11.07
C ILE A 129 11.44 -5.64 9.93
N ASN A 130 10.16 -5.88 10.23
CA ASN A 130 9.16 -6.27 9.25
C ASN A 130 8.21 -5.10 8.99
N LEU A 131 8.05 -4.74 7.73
CA LEU A 131 7.19 -3.66 7.26
C LEU A 131 6.32 -4.17 6.11
N ARG A 132 5.30 -3.39 5.75
CA ARG A 132 4.46 -3.61 4.58
C ARG A 132 4.44 -2.37 3.72
N ALA A 133 4.36 -2.55 2.40
CA ALA A 133 4.13 -1.46 1.46
C ALA A 133 2.89 -1.75 0.62
N LEU A 134 2.10 -0.70 0.38
CA LEU A 134 0.98 -0.74 -0.55
C LEU A 134 1.45 -0.44 -1.98
N ASN A 135 2.30 0.57 -2.15
CA ASN A 135 2.87 0.93 -3.45
C ASN A 135 4.23 0.27 -3.67
N GLU A 136 5.25 0.71 -2.96
CA GLU A 136 6.62 0.24 -3.17
C GLU A 136 7.50 0.45 -1.94
N SER A 137 8.64 -0.23 -1.96
CA SER A 137 9.77 0.09 -1.09
C SER A 137 11.03 0.26 -1.92
N SER A 138 11.80 1.30 -1.63
CA SER A 138 13.09 1.56 -2.28
C SER A 138 14.23 1.54 -1.28
N ILE A 139 15.40 1.09 -1.74
CA ILE A 139 16.67 1.20 -1.04
C ILE A 139 17.60 2.08 -1.87
N LYS A 140 18.19 3.09 -1.26
CA LYS A 140 19.09 4.06 -1.91
C LYS A 140 20.33 4.32 -1.06
N ARG A 141 21.40 4.72 -1.74
CA ARG A 141 22.60 5.28 -1.11
C ARG A 141 22.82 6.68 -1.67
N ILE A 142 22.60 7.72 -0.86
CA ILE A 142 22.56 9.10 -1.35
C ILE A 142 23.96 9.67 -1.59
N GLU A 143 24.91 9.38 -0.69
CA GLU A 143 26.24 10.00 -0.74
C GLU A 143 27.21 9.37 -1.75
N LYS A 144 26.98 8.13 -2.13
CA LYS A 144 27.89 7.34 -2.98
C LYS A 144 27.08 6.33 -3.80
N THR A 145 27.65 5.88 -4.89
CA THR A 145 27.10 4.77 -5.67
C THR A 145 26.79 3.56 -4.79
N MET A 146 25.56 3.09 -4.83
CA MET A 146 25.17 1.84 -4.21
C MET A 146 25.73 0.66 -5.02
N VAL A 147 26.34 -0.29 -4.33
CA VAL A 147 26.70 -1.59 -4.89
C VAL A 147 26.02 -2.66 -4.06
N ALA A 148 25.24 -3.50 -4.71
CA ALA A 148 24.48 -4.53 -4.03
C ALA A 148 24.38 -5.80 -4.89
N ASP A 149 24.45 -6.96 -4.25
CA ASP A 149 24.06 -8.22 -4.88
C ASP A 149 22.54 -8.35 -4.83
N VAL A 150 21.93 -8.58 -5.98
CA VAL A 150 20.48 -8.78 -6.13
C VAL A 150 20.24 -10.24 -6.43
N ARG A 151 19.35 -10.86 -5.67
CA ARG A 151 18.94 -12.26 -5.87
C ARG A 151 17.44 -12.35 -6.05
N VAL A 152 17.04 -13.24 -6.93
CA VAL A 152 15.65 -13.70 -7.02
C VAL A 152 15.64 -15.16 -6.57
N SER A 153 14.94 -15.43 -5.46
CA SER A 153 15.01 -16.67 -4.71
C SER A 153 16.47 -16.98 -4.31
N ASP A 154 17.09 -18.02 -4.81
CA ASP A 154 18.46 -18.40 -4.46
C ASP A 154 19.46 -18.11 -5.60
N VAL A 155 18.99 -17.54 -6.71
CA VAL A 155 19.81 -17.23 -7.88
C VAL A 155 20.28 -15.77 -7.84
N ILE A 156 21.58 -15.54 -8.03
CA ILE A 156 22.10 -14.19 -8.22
C ILE A 156 21.62 -13.70 -9.59
N LEU A 157 20.84 -12.61 -9.57
CA LEU A 157 20.35 -11.97 -10.79
C LEU A 157 21.42 -11.04 -11.36
N GLU A 158 21.98 -10.18 -10.47
CA GLU A 158 22.97 -9.19 -10.85
C GLU A 158 23.80 -8.68 -9.67
N ARG A 159 24.91 -8.04 -9.96
CA ARG A 159 25.60 -7.12 -9.05
C ARG A 159 25.29 -5.69 -9.46
N PHE A 160 24.27 -5.12 -8.85
CA PHE A 160 23.78 -3.78 -9.12
C PHE A 160 24.83 -2.70 -8.78
N ARG A 161 24.87 -1.65 -9.59
CA ARG A 161 25.57 -0.39 -9.33
C ARG A 161 24.69 0.77 -9.80
N GLY A 162 24.45 1.75 -8.93
CA GLY A 162 23.61 2.91 -9.24
C GLY A 162 23.22 3.67 -7.98
N ASP A 163 22.15 4.44 -8.03
CA ASP A 163 21.66 5.20 -6.88
C ASP A 163 20.82 4.33 -5.93
N GLY A 164 20.12 3.32 -6.48
CA GLY A 164 19.27 2.46 -5.66
C GLY A 164 18.43 1.49 -6.47
N LEU A 165 17.56 0.79 -5.75
CA LEU A 165 16.62 -0.18 -6.29
C LEU A 165 15.23 0.06 -5.68
N SER A 166 14.19 -0.20 -6.44
CA SER A 166 12.79 -0.10 -5.99
C SER A 166 12.06 -1.39 -6.28
N VAL A 167 11.28 -1.87 -5.32
CA VAL A 167 10.39 -3.02 -5.49
C VAL A 167 8.96 -2.55 -5.28
N SER A 168 8.10 -2.73 -6.28
CA SER A 168 6.72 -2.28 -6.28
C SER A 168 5.71 -3.43 -6.32
N THR A 169 4.52 -3.15 -5.80
CA THR A 169 3.32 -3.96 -5.98
C THR A 169 2.70 -3.68 -7.36
N PRO A 170 1.70 -4.44 -7.80
CA PRO A 170 0.95 -4.12 -9.01
C PRO A 170 0.24 -2.76 -8.92
N THR A 171 -0.41 -2.44 -7.79
CA THR A 171 -1.03 -1.12 -7.60
C THR A 171 0.00 0.01 -7.57
N GLY A 172 1.17 -0.22 -6.98
CA GLY A 172 2.31 0.71 -6.99
C GLY A 172 3.01 0.85 -8.35
N SER A 173 2.69 -0.01 -9.34
CA SER A 173 3.28 0.10 -10.68
C SER A 173 2.96 1.43 -11.37
N THR A 174 1.88 2.10 -10.98
CA THR A 174 1.48 3.43 -11.47
C THR A 174 2.13 4.59 -10.73
N ALA A 175 2.79 4.32 -9.57
CA ALA A 175 3.44 5.31 -8.71
C ALA A 175 4.92 5.52 -9.10
N TYR A 176 5.84 5.46 -8.15
CA TYR A 176 7.27 5.71 -8.37
C TYR A 176 7.87 4.76 -9.41
N ASN A 177 7.44 3.50 -9.42
CA ASN A 177 7.86 2.50 -10.40
C ASN A 177 7.70 2.97 -11.86
N LYS A 178 6.60 3.69 -12.16
CA LYS A 178 6.36 4.24 -13.51
C LYS A 178 7.45 5.24 -13.92
N SER A 179 7.91 6.08 -12.99
CA SER A 179 8.98 7.06 -13.25
C SER A 179 10.35 6.40 -13.44
N LEU A 180 10.50 5.15 -13.01
CA LEU A 180 11.70 4.34 -13.20
C LEU A 180 11.67 3.48 -14.50
N GLY A 181 10.67 3.69 -15.35
CA GLY A 181 10.51 2.92 -16.59
C GLY A 181 9.93 1.51 -16.36
N GLY A 182 9.35 1.24 -15.20
CA GLY A 182 8.68 -0.03 -14.93
C GLY A 182 7.36 -0.17 -15.69
N ALA A 183 6.96 -1.42 -15.97
CA ALA A 183 5.70 -1.73 -16.63
C ALA A 183 4.51 -1.46 -15.69
N LEU A 184 3.37 -1.10 -16.28
CA LEU A 184 2.09 -1.06 -15.56
C LEU A 184 1.58 -2.50 -15.41
N LEU A 185 1.32 -2.90 -14.18
CA LEU A 185 0.77 -4.20 -13.86
C LEU A 185 -0.71 -4.08 -13.53
N TYR A 186 -1.50 -5.03 -14.00
CA TYR A 186 -2.91 -5.09 -13.62
C TYR A 186 -3.03 -5.34 -12.10
N PRO A 187 -3.87 -4.60 -11.36
CA PRO A 187 -3.85 -4.56 -9.89
C PRO A 187 -3.99 -5.90 -9.18
N THR A 188 -4.67 -6.88 -9.81
CA THR A 188 -4.93 -8.19 -9.20
C THR A 188 -3.83 -9.23 -9.45
N ILE A 189 -2.82 -8.93 -10.27
CA ILE A 189 -1.70 -9.86 -10.53
C ILE A 189 -0.91 -10.06 -9.23
N GLU A 190 -0.69 -11.31 -8.84
CA GLU A 190 0.12 -11.64 -7.65
C GLU A 190 1.62 -11.70 -8.01
N ALA A 191 2.20 -10.54 -8.25
CA ALA A 191 3.61 -10.35 -8.58
C ALA A 191 4.14 -9.06 -7.96
N MET A 192 5.46 -8.90 -7.93
CA MET A 192 6.16 -7.66 -7.57
C MET A 192 7.11 -7.31 -8.71
N GLN A 193 7.49 -6.04 -8.82
CA GLN A 193 8.40 -5.58 -9.86
C GLN A 193 9.61 -4.91 -9.24
N LEU A 194 10.81 -5.34 -9.67
CA LEU A 194 12.07 -4.70 -9.33
C LEU A 194 12.44 -3.73 -10.44
N ALA A 195 12.77 -2.50 -10.08
CA ALA A 195 13.26 -1.46 -10.98
C ALA A 195 14.55 -0.85 -10.46
N GLU A 196 15.49 -0.57 -11.36
CA GLU A 196 16.75 0.10 -11.07
C GLU A 196 16.56 1.62 -10.99
N ILE A 197 17.34 2.27 -10.12
CA ILE A 197 17.38 3.73 -9.99
C ILE A 197 18.75 4.20 -10.42
N SER A 198 18.83 4.91 -11.55
CA SER A 198 20.07 5.48 -12.10
C SER A 198 21.19 4.45 -12.18
N SER A 199 20.95 3.31 -12.78
CA SER A 199 21.95 2.24 -12.89
C SER A 199 23.12 2.64 -13.79
N LEU A 200 24.31 2.17 -13.42
CA LEU A 200 25.54 2.38 -14.19
C LEU A 200 25.74 1.23 -15.19
N ASN A 201 25.59 1.53 -16.46
CA ASN A 201 25.86 0.61 -17.57
C ASN A 201 26.94 1.17 -18.47
N ASN A 202 28.12 0.52 -18.47
CA ASN A 202 29.26 0.87 -19.29
C ASN A 202 30.05 -0.40 -19.69
N ARG A 203 31.27 -0.22 -20.23
CA ARG A 203 32.11 -1.36 -20.65
C ARG A 203 32.54 -2.27 -19.48
N VAL A 204 32.62 -1.73 -18.25
CA VAL A 204 33.13 -2.45 -17.07
C VAL A 204 31.99 -2.99 -16.21
N TYR A 205 30.89 -2.23 -16.11
CA TYR A 205 29.74 -2.54 -15.26
C TYR A 205 28.50 -2.74 -16.11
N ARG A 206 27.84 -3.86 -15.92
CA ARG A 206 26.57 -4.16 -16.55
C ARG A 206 25.57 -4.53 -15.46
N THR A 207 24.42 -3.91 -15.51
CA THR A 207 23.24 -4.27 -14.72
C THR A 207 22.16 -4.79 -15.68
N LEU A 208 21.03 -5.19 -15.14
CA LEU A 208 19.93 -5.68 -15.95
C LEU A 208 19.44 -4.63 -16.97
N GLY A 209 19.48 -3.34 -16.59
CA GLY A 209 19.08 -2.21 -17.43
C GLY A 209 17.58 -2.18 -17.75
N SER A 210 16.80 -3.03 -17.12
CA SER A 210 15.36 -3.17 -17.31
C SER A 210 14.69 -3.62 -16.03
N SER A 211 13.44 -3.25 -15.87
CA SER A 211 12.63 -3.76 -14.76
C SER A 211 12.27 -5.23 -14.97
N ILE A 212 12.24 -6.00 -13.87
CA ILE A 212 11.83 -7.41 -13.89
C ILE A 212 10.61 -7.65 -13.04
N VAL A 213 9.65 -8.42 -13.53
CA VAL A 213 8.46 -8.86 -12.81
C VAL A 213 8.72 -10.22 -12.17
N VAL A 214 8.52 -10.33 -10.87
CA VAL A 214 8.80 -11.52 -10.06
C VAL A 214 7.50 -12.03 -9.48
N PRO A 215 7.12 -13.30 -9.69
CA PRO A 215 5.88 -13.87 -9.19
C PRO A 215 5.88 -14.03 -7.67
N LYS A 216 4.69 -14.10 -7.08
CA LYS A 216 4.45 -14.21 -5.61
C LYS A 216 5.24 -15.32 -4.92
N LYS A 217 5.46 -16.46 -5.58
CA LYS A 217 6.16 -17.61 -5.00
C LYS A 217 7.64 -17.30 -4.70
N ASP A 218 8.22 -16.35 -5.41
CA ASP A 218 9.62 -15.98 -5.31
C ASP A 218 9.85 -14.82 -4.33
N LYS A 219 11.09 -14.61 -3.96
CA LYS A 219 11.57 -13.47 -3.15
C LYS A 219 12.61 -12.68 -3.93
N ILE A 220 12.67 -11.38 -3.65
CA ILE A 220 13.80 -10.53 -4.04
C ILE A 220 14.63 -10.27 -2.79
N GLU A 221 15.93 -10.51 -2.86
CA GLU A 221 16.88 -10.15 -1.80
C GLU A 221 17.89 -9.14 -2.36
N ILE A 222 18.05 -8.03 -1.67
CA ILE A 222 19.05 -7.00 -1.97
C ILE A 222 20.04 -6.98 -0.83
N LYS A 223 21.30 -7.32 -1.10
CA LYS A 223 22.38 -7.33 -0.14
C LYS A 223 23.43 -6.28 -0.50
N PRO A 224 23.48 -5.14 0.20
CA PRO A 224 24.54 -4.17 0.03
C PRO A 224 25.91 -4.81 0.25
N THR A 225 26.90 -4.47 -0.60
CA THR A 225 28.25 -5.02 -0.49
C THR A 225 29.23 -4.05 0.17
N ARG A 226 28.79 -2.85 0.53
CA ARG A 226 29.59 -1.82 1.15
C ARG A 226 28.91 -1.27 2.40
N GLN A 227 29.69 -0.95 3.40
CA GLN A 227 29.19 -0.24 4.58
C GLN A 227 28.82 1.20 4.23
N GLY A 228 27.90 1.79 4.97
CA GLY A 228 27.44 3.16 4.80
C GLY A 228 25.99 3.34 5.24
N ILE A 229 25.48 4.55 5.03
CA ILE A 229 24.11 4.89 5.33
C ILE A 229 23.23 4.54 4.12
N TYR A 230 22.25 3.71 4.36
CA TYR A 230 21.23 3.36 3.37
C TYR A 230 19.89 3.98 3.77
N THR A 231 19.24 4.59 2.81
CA THR A 231 17.90 5.13 2.96
C THR A 231 16.91 4.12 2.41
N ILE A 232 16.01 3.66 3.26
CA ILE A 232 14.91 2.78 2.86
C ILE A 232 13.62 3.56 2.97
N SER A 233 12.89 3.67 1.87
CA SER A 233 11.54 4.21 1.85
C SER A 233 10.53 3.06 1.70
N VAL A 234 9.43 3.16 2.42
CA VAL A 234 8.29 2.24 2.35
C VAL A 234 7.05 3.11 2.22
N ASP A 235 6.50 3.16 1.03
CA ASP A 235 5.45 4.12 0.68
C ASP A 235 5.87 5.57 1.03
N ASN A 236 5.13 6.23 1.92
CA ASN A 236 5.41 7.59 2.38
C ASN A 236 6.31 7.68 3.63
N LYS A 237 6.90 6.57 4.08
CA LYS A 237 7.80 6.53 5.24
C LYS A 237 9.25 6.37 4.77
N THR A 238 10.17 7.13 5.37
CA THR A 238 11.61 7.06 5.07
C THR A 238 12.41 6.78 6.34
N MET A 239 13.35 5.87 6.26
CA MET A 239 14.20 5.42 7.36
C MET A 239 15.66 5.34 6.90
N HIS A 240 16.59 5.53 7.83
CA HIS A 240 18.04 5.49 7.55
C HIS A 240 18.70 4.41 8.40
N TYR A 241 19.52 3.56 7.78
CA TYR A 241 20.24 2.47 8.44
C TYR A 241 21.72 2.51 8.12
N LYS A 242 22.57 2.48 9.14
CA LYS A 242 24.04 2.43 8.97
C LYS A 242 24.55 1.01 8.75
N ASN A 243 23.96 0.05 9.44
CA ASN A 243 24.42 -1.34 9.51
C ASN A 243 23.41 -2.26 8.84
N LEU A 244 23.17 -2.02 7.55
CA LEU A 244 22.18 -2.79 6.77
C LEU A 244 22.84 -4.04 6.18
N SER A 245 22.43 -5.21 6.64
CA SER A 245 22.87 -6.50 6.11
C SER A 245 22.16 -6.82 4.80
N LYS A 246 20.81 -6.79 4.80
CA LYS A 246 19.99 -7.06 3.61
C LYS A 246 18.57 -6.58 3.74
N VAL A 247 17.89 -6.47 2.61
CA VAL A 247 16.43 -6.29 2.51
C VAL A 247 15.85 -7.40 1.66
N GLU A 248 14.81 -8.04 2.18
CA GLU A 248 14.07 -9.10 1.48
C GLU A 248 12.64 -8.63 1.20
N TYR A 249 12.16 -8.90 -0.01
CA TYR A 249 10.84 -8.54 -0.48
C TYR A 249 10.06 -9.79 -0.91
N ARG A 250 8.78 -9.84 -0.54
CA ARG A 250 7.81 -10.86 -0.99
C ARG A 250 6.44 -10.24 -1.11
N ILE A 251 5.60 -10.80 -1.95
CA ILE A 251 4.16 -10.53 -1.85
C ILE A 251 3.67 -11.12 -0.53
N ASP A 252 3.00 -10.30 0.30
CA ASP A 252 2.46 -10.73 1.60
C ASP A 252 1.31 -11.74 1.37
N SER A 253 1.07 -12.59 2.37
CA SER A 253 -0.12 -13.43 2.42
C SER A 253 -1.40 -12.63 2.62
N LYS A 254 -1.29 -11.47 3.30
CA LYS A 254 -2.38 -10.51 3.46
C LYS A 254 -2.53 -9.63 2.22
N LYS A 255 -3.75 -9.13 2.02
CA LYS A 255 -4.08 -8.17 0.95
C LYS A 255 -4.71 -6.93 1.58
N ILE A 256 -4.60 -5.79 0.91
CA ILE A 256 -5.50 -4.67 1.21
C ILE A 256 -6.84 -4.96 0.54
N SER A 257 -7.94 -4.64 1.23
CA SER A 257 -9.28 -4.81 0.71
C SER A 257 -10.01 -3.47 0.68
N PHE A 258 -10.67 -3.17 -0.43
CA PHE A 258 -11.52 -2.00 -0.60
C PHE A 258 -12.99 -2.41 -0.55
N VAL A 259 -13.86 -1.50 -0.12
CA VAL A 259 -15.31 -1.66 -0.32
C VAL A 259 -15.55 -1.76 -1.82
N ALA A 260 -16.33 -2.78 -2.26
CA ALA A 260 -16.61 -2.93 -3.68
C ALA A 260 -17.41 -1.73 -4.19
N THR A 261 -16.87 -1.07 -5.19
CA THR A 261 -17.49 0.05 -5.90
C THR A 261 -17.37 -0.21 -7.39
N PRO A 262 -18.13 0.47 -8.25
CA PRO A 262 -17.97 0.33 -9.70
C PRO A 262 -16.55 0.65 -10.21
N SER A 263 -15.76 1.38 -9.44
CA SER A 263 -14.36 1.69 -9.77
C SER A 263 -13.39 0.55 -9.45
N HIS A 264 -13.80 -0.42 -8.65
CA HIS A 264 -12.98 -1.57 -8.20
C HIS A 264 -13.51 -2.92 -8.71
N THR A 265 -14.56 -2.92 -9.49
CA THR A 265 -15.08 -4.09 -10.21
C THR A 265 -14.69 -4.00 -11.67
#